data_406af7f661511deafa3f1090d420b98b
#
_entry.id   406af7f661511deafa3f1090d420b98b
#
_cell.length_a   1.000
_cell.length_b   1.000
_cell.length_c   1.000
_cell.angle_alpha   90.00
_cell.angle_beta   90.00
_cell.angle_gamma   90.00
#
_symmetry.space_group_name_H-M   'P 1'
#
loop_
_entity.id
_entity.type
_entity.pdbx_description
1 polymer ?
#
loop_
_entity_poly.entity_id
_entity_poly.type
_entity_poly.pdbx_seq_one_letter_code
_entity_poly.pdbx_strand_id
1 'polypeptide(L)'
;MRALLDTHTLLWVVDSSDKLPATVTAICEDENNALFISIASFWELAIKMSLGKIELGDNALAHLKTWCDDNAVQLLPISLSHCQQVQTLPFHHRDPFDRLLIAQALCDQLVLLSADGHFADYGVDVIWKHSKDT
;
A
#
# COMPACT_ATOMS: atom_id res chain seq x y z
N MET A 1 -9.46 11.19 6.27
CA MET A 1 -8.92 9.82 6.42
C MET A 1 -7.45 9.82 6.05
N ARG A 2 -6.66 9.02 6.72
CA ARG A 2 -5.25 8.79 6.39
C ARG A 2 -5.11 7.33 5.95
N ALA A 3 -4.69 7.09 4.72
CA ALA A 3 -4.71 5.76 4.13
C ALA A 3 -3.36 5.38 3.51
N LEU A 4 -2.95 4.14 3.74
CA LEU A 4 -1.74 3.54 3.16
C LEU A 4 -2.17 2.58 2.06
N LEU A 5 -1.67 2.81 0.84
CA LEU A 5 -1.91 1.91 -0.27
C LEU A 5 -0.93 0.74 -0.19
N ASP A 6 -1.41 -0.49 -0.39
CA ASP A 6 -0.46 -1.58 -0.59
C ASP A 6 0.11 -1.52 -2.02
N THR A 7 1.09 -2.36 -2.28
CA THR A 7 1.84 -2.29 -3.54
C THR A 7 0.94 -2.49 -4.77
N HIS A 8 0.05 -3.48 -4.74
CA HIS A 8 -0.85 -3.76 -5.86
C HIS A 8 -1.89 -2.65 -6.04
N THR A 9 -2.40 -2.11 -4.93
CA THR A 9 -3.35 -1.00 -4.99
C THR A 9 -2.74 0.20 -5.69
N LEU A 10 -1.49 0.55 -5.37
CA LEU A 10 -0.80 1.63 -6.07
C LEU A 10 -0.75 1.39 -7.58
N LEU A 11 -0.32 0.21 -8.00
CA LEU A 11 -0.22 -0.12 -9.43
C LEU A 11 -1.58 -0.01 -10.12
N TRP A 12 -2.65 -0.48 -9.47
CA TRP A 12 -3.99 -0.39 -10.04
C TRP A 12 -4.52 1.03 -10.09
N VAL A 13 -4.19 1.88 -9.10
CA VAL A 13 -4.59 3.30 -9.12
C VAL A 13 -3.86 4.02 -10.26
N VAL A 14 -2.57 3.78 -10.43
CA VAL A 14 -1.77 4.40 -11.51
C VAL A 14 -2.33 4.02 -12.88
N ASP A 15 -2.73 2.77 -13.07
CA ASP A 15 -3.25 2.26 -14.34
C ASP A 15 -4.75 2.52 -14.54
N SER A 16 -5.42 3.14 -13.57
CA SER A 16 -6.88 3.30 -13.58
C SER A 16 -7.59 1.97 -13.83
N SER A 17 -7.13 0.91 -13.15
CA SER A 17 -7.60 -0.45 -13.35
C SER A 17 -9.06 -0.64 -12.92
N ASP A 18 -9.81 -1.44 -13.67
CA ASP A 18 -11.16 -1.86 -13.31
C ASP A 18 -11.20 -2.83 -12.13
N LYS A 19 -10.03 -3.32 -11.68
CA LYS A 19 -9.91 -4.12 -10.46
C LYS A 19 -10.15 -3.30 -9.19
N LEU A 20 -10.08 -1.96 -9.28
CA LEU A 20 -10.34 -1.10 -8.13
C LEU A 20 -11.84 -1.00 -7.86
N PRO A 21 -12.28 -1.28 -6.62
CA PRO A 21 -13.66 -1.01 -6.24
C PRO A 21 -13.95 0.49 -6.24
N ALA A 22 -15.20 0.85 -6.48
CA ALA A 22 -15.64 2.24 -6.43
C ALA A 22 -15.32 2.91 -5.09
N THR A 23 -15.40 2.17 -3.99
CA THR A 23 -15.06 2.64 -2.65
C THR A 23 -13.61 3.14 -2.58
N VAL A 24 -12.67 2.37 -3.11
CA VAL A 24 -11.24 2.73 -3.09
C VAL A 24 -10.98 3.91 -4.01
N THR A 25 -11.56 3.92 -5.21
CA THR A 25 -11.43 5.03 -6.15
C THR A 25 -11.92 6.33 -5.51
N ALA A 26 -13.07 6.30 -4.85
CA ALA A 26 -13.63 7.47 -4.17
C ALA A 26 -12.70 7.99 -3.06
N ILE A 27 -12.08 7.10 -2.29
CA ILE A 27 -11.11 7.50 -1.24
C ILE A 27 -9.90 8.18 -1.87
N CYS A 28 -9.37 7.62 -2.97
CA CYS A 28 -8.19 8.18 -3.63
C CYS A 28 -8.46 9.52 -4.31
N GLU A 29 -9.68 9.76 -4.76
CA GLU A 29 -10.06 11.01 -5.43
C GLU A 29 -10.46 12.12 -4.47
N ASP A 30 -10.72 11.80 -3.20
CA ASP A 30 -11.16 12.79 -2.20
C ASP A 30 -9.94 13.57 -1.68
N GLU A 31 -9.88 14.85 -2.00
CA GLU A 31 -8.79 15.74 -1.60
C GLU A 31 -8.66 15.91 -0.07
N ASN A 32 -9.69 15.58 0.68
CA ASN A 32 -9.65 15.65 2.15
C ASN A 32 -8.90 14.45 2.76
N ASN A 33 -8.62 13.42 1.98
CA ASN A 33 -7.88 12.25 2.44
C ASN A 33 -6.38 12.43 2.22
N ALA A 34 -5.57 11.97 3.17
CA ALA A 34 -4.12 11.89 3.01
C ALA A 34 -3.77 10.47 2.59
N LEU A 35 -3.09 10.33 1.45
CA LEU A 35 -2.68 9.04 0.91
C LEU A 35 -1.18 8.85 1.06
N PHE A 36 -0.79 7.62 1.37
CA PHE A 36 0.61 7.25 1.58
C PHE A 36 0.95 5.98 0.81
N ILE A 37 2.20 5.92 0.37
CA ILE A 37 2.83 4.72 -0.18
C ILE A 37 4.13 4.48 0.57
N SER A 38 4.36 3.25 1.02
CA SER A 38 5.58 2.91 1.74
C SER A 38 6.78 2.81 0.81
N ILE A 39 7.96 3.25 1.30
CA ILE A 39 9.21 2.95 0.62
C ILE A 39 9.42 1.43 0.48
N ALA A 40 8.84 0.63 1.36
CA ALA A 40 8.88 -0.83 1.25
C ALA A 40 8.24 -1.34 -0.04
N SER A 41 7.20 -0.67 -0.53
CA SER A 41 6.56 -1.04 -1.80
C SER A 41 7.49 -0.81 -2.98
N PHE A 42 8.25 0.28 -2.99
CA PHE A 42 9.26 0.54 -4.01
C PHE A 42 10.38 -0.51 -3.96
N TRP A 43 10.80 -0.88 -2.76
CA TRP A 43 11.81 -1.93 -2.57
C TRP A 43 11.31 -3.29 -3.08
N GLU A 44 10.08 -3.65 -2.73
CA GLU A 44 9.44 -4.88 -3.22
C GLU A 44 9.41 -4.92 -4.76
N LEU A 45 8.98 -3.82 -5.38
CA LEU A 45 8.93 -3.72 -6.84
C LEU A 45 10.33 -3.82 -7.47
N ALA A 46 11.32 -3.16 -6.86
CA ALA A 46 12.70 -3.23 -7.34
C ALA A 46 13.22 -4.67 -7.35
N ILE A 47 12.97 -5.42 -6.28
CA ILE A 47 13.37 -6.82 -6.18
C ILE A 47 12.64 -7.66 -7.24
N LYS A 48 11.32 -7.52 -7.37
CA LYS A 48 10.52 -8.29 -8.32
C LYS A 48 10.91 -8.01 -9.76
N MET A 49 11.20 -6.75 -10.09
CA MET A 49 11.69 -6.39 -11.42
C MET A 49 13.06 -7.00 -11.70
N SER A 50 13.97 -6.97 -10.71
CA SER A 50 15.32 -7.54 -10.88
C SER A 50 15.28 -9.06 -11.10
N LEU A 51 14.27 -9.73 -10.58
CA LEU A 51 14.07 -11.17 -10.74
C LEU A 51 13.22 -11.53 -11.96
N GLY A 52 12.77 -10.55 -12.73
CA GLY A 52 11.91 -10.78 -13.90
C GLY A 52 10.49 -11.22 -13.52
N LYS A 53 10.07 -11.04 -12.27
CA LYS A 53 8.73 -11.44 -11.82
C LYS A 53 7.64 -10.44 -12.16
N ILE A 54 8.02 -9.19 -12.40
CA ILE A 54 7.11 -8.13 -12.84
C ILE A 54 7.86 -7.25 -13.85
N GLU A 55 7.13 -6.77 -14.85
CA GLU A 55 7.69 -5.90 -15.88
C GLU A 55 6.88 -4.61 -15.92
N LEU A 56 7.53 -3.49 -15.58
CA LEU A 56 6.90 -2.18 -15.51
C LEU A 56 7.56 -1.15 -16.45
N GLY A 57 8.50 -1.60 -17.28
CA GLY A 57 9.22 -0.74 -18.22
C GLY A 57 10.44 -0.04 -17.61
N ASP A 58 11.12 0.75 -18.45
CA ASP A 58 12.34 1.44 -18.07
C ASP A 58 12.05 2.59 -17.09
N ASN A 59 12.93 2.77 -16.11
CA ASN A 59 12.81 3.83 -15.09
C ASN A 59 11.48 3.80 -14.33
N ALA A 60 10.90 2.61 -14.15
CA ALA A 60 9.57 2.46 -13.58
C ALA A 60 9.44 3.07 -12.19
N LEU A 61 10.44 2.89 -11.32
CA LEU A 61 10.38 3.46 -9.96
C LEU A 61 10.36 4.99 -9.98
N ALA A 62 11.17 5.60 -10.86
CA ALA A 62 11.18 7.06 -11.00
C ALA A 62 9.83 7.57 -11.52
N HIS A 63 9.24 6.87 -12.50
CA HIS A 63 7.93 7.22 -13.04
C HIS A 63 6.82 7.09 -11.99
N LEU A 64 6.86 6.02 -11.19
CA LEU A 64 5.90 5.84 -10.09
C LEU A 64 6.02 6.95 -9.05
N LYS A 65 7.25 7.34 -8.69
CA LYS A 65 7.47 8.43 -7.73
C LYS A 65 6.93 9.75 -8.26
N THR A 66 7.16 10.06 -9.54
CA THR A 66 6.63 11.25 -10.19
C THR A 66 5.10 11.23 -10.16
N TRP A 67 4.49 10.09 -10.49
CA TRP A 67 3.04 9.95 -10.42
C TRP A 67 2.52 10.21 -9.01
N CYS A 68 3.19 9.66 -8.00
CA CYS A 68 2.81 9.90 -6.59
C CYS A 68 2.88 11.38 -6.24
N ASP A 69 3.96 12.06 -6.64
CA ASP A 69 4.10 13.49 -6.38
C ASP A 69 2.99 14.32 -7.05
N ASP A 70 2.66 13.96 -8.30
CA ASP A 70 1.63 14.66 -9.08
C ASP A 70 0.22 14.41 -8.54
N ASN A 71 0.00 13.32 -7.82
CA ASN A 71 -1.31 12.91 -7.31
C ASN A 71 -1.42 12.96 -5.78
N ALA A 72 -0.51 13.70 -5.15
CA ALA A 72 -0.51 13.93 -3.69
C ALA A 72 -0.48 12.62 -2.87
N VAL A 73 0.20 11.59 -3.37
CA VAL A 73 0.50 10.38 -2.61
C VAL A 73 1.86 10.54 -1.96
N GLN A 74 1.89 10.57 -0.63
CA GLN A 74 3.10 10.85 0.14
C GLN A 74 3.90 9.57 0.35
N LEU A 75 5.22 9.66 0.20
CA LEU A 75 6.12 8.56 0.49
C LEU A 75 6.27 8.40 2.01
N LEU A 76 6.00 7.19 2.50
CA LEU A 76 6.14 6.86 3.91
C LEU A 76 7.48 6.14 4.13
N PRO A 77 8.44 6.79 4.81
CA PRO A 77 9.71 6.13 5.09
C PRO A 77 9.57 5.06 6.18
N ILE A 78 10.52 4.14 6.22
CA ILE A 78 10.59 3.11 7.26
C ILE A 78 11.35 3.68 8.45
N SER A 79 10.74 3.68 9.63
CA SER A 79 11.34 4.15 10.86
C SER A 79 11.76 2.97 11.77
N LEU A 80 12.57 3.27 12.79
CA LEU A 80 12.88 2.28 13.80
C LEU A 80 11.64 1.77 14.53
N SER A 81 10.66 2.66 14.78
CA SER A 81 9.39 2.26 15.41
C SER A 81 8.65 1.23 14.56
N HIS A 82 8.67 1.38 13.25
CA HIS A 82 8.08 0.39 12.34
C HIS A 82 8.76 -0.97 12.48
N CYS A 83 10.09 -0.99 12.53
CA CYS A 83 10.87 -2.23 12.71
C CYS A 83 10.56 -2.90 14.05
N GLN A 84 10.47 -2.12 15.11
CA GLN A 84 10.13 -2.62 16.44
C GLN A 84 8.72 -3.23 16.45
N GLN A 85 7.78 -2.61 15.76
CA GLN A 85 6.41 -3.13 15.64
C GLN A 85 6.39 -4.46 14.88
N VAL A 86 7.17 -4.59 13.81
CA VAL A 86 7.27 -5.87 13.07
C VAL A 86 7.69 -7.00 14.01
N GLN A 87 8.64 -6.73 14.90
CA GLN A 87 9.17 -7.72 15.84
C GLN A 87 8.06 -8.31 16.73
N THR A 88 7.04 -7.54 17.05
CA THR A 88 5.96 -7.94 17.95
C THR A 88 4.75 -8.53 17.25
N LEU A 89 4.69 -8.47 15.90
CA LEU A 89 3.53 -8.98 15.17
C LEU A 89 3.42 -10.50 15.26
N PRO A 90 2.23 -11.06 15.44
CA PRO A 90 2.02 -12.50 15.31
C PRO A 90 2.27 -12.96 13.86
N PHE A 91 2.46 -14.26 13.67
CA PHE A 91 2.80 -14.80 12.36
C PHE A 91 1.57 -15.32 11.61
N HIS A 92 0.57 -14.45 11.40
CA HIS A 92 -0.57 -14.75 10.52
C HIS A 92 -0.18 -14.68 9.04
N HIS A 93 0.88 -13.95 8.71
CA HIS A 93 1.39 -13.75 7.36
C HIS A 93 2.92 -13.85 7.39
N ARG A 94 3.52 -14.42 6.34
CA ARG A 94 4.98 -14.63 6.27
C ARG A 94 5.70 -13.59 5.42
N ASP A 95 4.99 -12.93 4.52
CA ASP A 95 5.60 -11.98 3.60
C ASP A 95 6.16 -10.78 4.38
N PRO A 96 7.48 -10.53 4.33
CA PRO A 96 8.09 -9.46 5.10
C PRO A 96 7.64 -8.06 4.66
N PHE A 97 7.34 -7.87 3.38
CA PHE A 97 6.85 -6.57 2.89
C PHE A 97 5.46 -6.28 3.44
N ASP A 98 4.55 -7.26 3.39
CA ASP A 98 3.20 -7.11 3.93
C ASP A 98 3.23 -6.90 5.44
N ARG A 99 4.07 -7.61 6.16
CA ARG A 99 4.25 -7.42 7.61
C ARG A 99 4.72 -6.02 7.94
N LEU A 100 5.60 -5.46 7.12
CA LEU A 100 6.07 -4.10 7.32
C LEU A 100 4.97 -3.06 7.07
N LEU A 101 4.14 -3.26 6.03
CA LEU A 101 2.99 -2.38 5.79
C LEU A 101 2.01 -2.42 6.96
N ILE A 102 1.75 -3.59 7.53
CA ILE A 102 0.91 -3.76 8.73
C ILE A 102 1.51 -2.96 9.89
N ALA A 103 2.81 -3.10 10.13
CA ALA A 103 3.49 -2.39 11.21
C ALA A 103 3.39 -0.87 11.04
N GLN A 104 3.58 -0.38 9.82
CA GLN A 104 3.45 1.05 9.52
C GLN A 104 2.03 1.55 9.76
N ALA A 105 1.03 0.79 9.34
CA ALA A 105 -0.37 1.16 9.54
C ALA A 105 -0.73 1.21 11.02
N LEU A 106 -0.25 0.26 11.80
CA LEU A 106 -0.48 0.23 13.26
C LEU A 106 0.23 1.39 13.97
N CYS A 107 1.50 1.63 13.66
CA CYS A 107 2.28 2.70 14.29
C CYS A 107 1.74 4.08 13.99
N ASP A 108 1.36 4.32 12.73
CA ASP A 108 1.01 5.65 12.25
C ASP A 108 -0.50 5.86 12.15
N GLN A 109 -1.27 4.86 12.59
CA GLN A 109 -2.74 4.90 12.61
C GLN A 109 -3.31 5.17 11.22
N LEU A 110 -2.88 4.36 10.25
CA LEU A 110 -3.34 4.44 8.87
C LEU A 110 -4.32 3.31 8.57
N VAL A 111 -5.30 3.61 7.74
CA VAL A 111 -6.15 2.59 7.13
C VAL A 111 -5.40 1.97 5.96
N LEU A 112 -5.44 0.66 5.80
CA LEU A 112 -4.84 -0.01 4.64
C LEU A 112 -5.86 -0.13 3.52
N LEU A 113 -5.48 0.29 2.31
CA LEU A 113 -6.23 0.04 1.09
C LEU A 113 -5.64 -1.18 0.42
N SER A 114 -6.29 -2.33 0.55
CA SER A 114 -5.76 -3.61 0.10
C SER A 114 -6.87 -4.60 -0.20
N ALA A 115 -6.66 -5.40 -1.24
CA ALA A 115 -7.51 -6.55 -1.57
C ALA A 115 -7.21 -7.77 -0.69
N ASP A 116 -6.09 -7.76 0.04
CA ASP A 116 -5.65 -8.91 0.82
C ASP A 116 -6.38 -8.94 2.17
N GLY A 117 -7.27 -9.93 2.34
CA GLY A 117 -8.04 -10.09 3.56
C GLY A 117 -7.21 -10.48 4.79
N HIS A 118 -5.99 -10.99 4.60
CA HIS A 118 -5.14 -11.41 5.73
C HIS A 118 -4.66 -10.23 6.58
N PHE A 119 -4.62 -9.03 6.04
CA PHE A 119 -4.22 -7.84 6.81
C PHE A 119 -5.14 -7.59 8.01
N ALA A 120 -6.44 -7.87 7.87
CA ALA A 120 -7.40 -7.67 8.94
C ALA A 120 -7.13 -8.53 10.19
N ASP A 121 -6.44 -9.67 10.03
CA ASP A 121 -6.10 -10.57 11.14
C ASP A 121 -5.16 -9.91 12.17
N TYR A 122 -4.54 -8.80 11.81
CA TYR A 122 -3.61 -8.05 12.68
C TYR A 122 -4.27 -6.89 13.42
N GLY A 123 -5.59 -6.72 13.28
CA GLY A 123 -6.28 -5.61 13.91
C GLY A 123 -6.11 -4.27 13.20
N VAL A 124 -5.60 -4.28 11.97
CA VAL A 124 -5.50 -3.10 11.11
C VAL A 124 -6.84 -2.86 10.43
N ASP A 125 -7.24 -1.61 10.31
CA ASP A 125 -8.41 -1.26 9.50
C ASP A 125 -8.06 -1.41 8.02
N VAL A 126 -8.80 -2.27 7.32
CA VAL A 126 -8.59 -2.55 5.91
C VAL A 126 -9.86 -2.18 5.14
N ILE A 127 -9.69 -1.41 4.07
CA ILE A 127 -10.79 -1.06 3.17
C ILE A 127 -10.45 -1.59 1.79
N TRP A 128 -11.41 -2.29 1.18
CA TRP A 128 -11.35 -2.69 -0.21
C TRP A 128 -12.72 -2.55 -0.85
N LYS A 129 -13.67 -3.39 -0.48
CA LYS A 129 -15.04 -3.28 -0.97
C LYS A 129 -15.97 -2.83 0.15
N HIS A 130 -16.91 -1.99 -0.18
CA HIS A 130 -18.06 -1.77 0.67
C HIS A 130 -18.95 -3.01 0.63
N SER A 131 -19.65 -3.34 1.72
CA SER A 131 -20.51 -4.54 1.80
C SER A 131 -21.61 -4.58 0.71
N LYS A 132 -21.93 -3.45 0.10
CA LYS A 132 -22.92 -3.33 -0.98
C LYS A 132 -22.28 -3.34 -2.36
N ASP A 133 -20.97 -3.40 -2.49
CA ASP A 133 -20.24 -3.43 -3.75
C ASP A 133 -20.09 -4.89 -4.17
N THR A 134 -20.90 -5.33 -5.06
CA THR A 134 -20.86 -6.71 -5.57
C THR A 134 -20.47 -6.76 -7.03
#